data_f3c00ec5f3bccaf84788691f8ce3b225
#
_entry.id   f3c00ec5f3bccaf84788691f8ce3b225
#
_cell.length_a   1.000
_cell.length_b   1.000
_cell.length_c   1.000
_cell.angle_alpha   90.00
_cell.angle_beta   90.00
_cell.angle_gamma   90.00
#
_symmetry.space_group_name_H-M   'P 1'
#
loop_
_entity.id
_entity.type
_entity.pdbx_description
1 polymer ?
#
loop_
_entity_poly.entity_id
_entity_poly.type
_entity_poly.pdbx_seq_one_letter_code
_entity_poly.pdbx_strand_id
1 'polypeptide(L)'
;MSVGRVLIYGGKGALGAACVQHFKSNNYWVGSIDLSENEQADVSIVVPREGSWTDQEQHVISKVGDVLQENKLDAVICVAGGWAGGNAKKDLAKNADLMWRQSVWTSTISATVAAHYLKDGGVLALTGAKPALEGTPGMIGYGMAKAAVHQLTRSLAGKDSGLPNDSLVVSILPVTLDTPMNRKWMPKADFSTWTPLSDVASMFLKWTKGVERPTSGSLLQLITKDSVTQLVEST
;
A
#
# COMPACT_ATOMS: atom_id res chain seq x y z
N MET A 1 -17.05 -21.10 0.78
CA MET A 1 -16.63 -20.14 1.84
C MET A 1 -15.26 -19.59 1.47
N SER A 2 -14.98 -18.30 1.75
CA SER A 2 -13.67 -17.71 1.52
C SER A 2 -12.62 -18.30 2.48
N VAL A 3 -11.37 -18.43 2.02
CA VAL A 3 -10.27 -18.97 2.83
C VAL A 3 -9.68 -17.92 3.80
N GLY A 4 -10.01 -16.65 3.62
CA GLY A 4 -9.57 -15.53 4.44
C GLY A 4 -10.16 -14.21 3.94
N ARG A 5 -9.82 -13.11 4.64
CA ARG A 5 -10.32 -11.77 4.33
C ARG A 5 -9.17 -10.79 4.19
N VAL A 6 -9.18 -10.01 3.12
CA VAL A 6 -8.19 -8.96 2.89
C VAL A 6 -8.88 -7.64 2.58
N LEU A 7 -8.26 -6.56 3.01
CA LEU A 7 -8.69 -5.19 2.71
C LEU A 7 -7.60 -4.49 1.91
N ILE A 8 -7.96 -3.90 0.77
CA ILE A 8 -7.03 -3.25 -0.14
C ILE A 8 -7.38 -1.77 -0.23
N TYR A 9 -6.53 -0.91 0.34
CA TYR A 9 -6.64 0.55 0.19
C TYR A 9 -5.92 0.97 -1.09
N GLY A 10 -6.65 1.63 -2.00
CA GLY A 10 -6.24 1.93 -3.37
C GLY A 10 -6.63 0.83 -4.36
N GLY A 11 -7.70 0.08 -4.06
CA GLY A 11 -8.12 -1.09 -4.83
C GLY A 11 -8.54 -0.83 -6.27
N LYS A 12 -8.84 0.43 -6.63
CA LYS A 12 -9.18 0.85 -8.00
C LYS A 12 -7.96 1.24 -8.82
N GLY A 13 -6.81 1.54 -8.18
CA GLY A 13 -5.55 1.81 -8.84
C GLY A 13 -5.00 0.57 -9.56
N ALA A 14 -4.00 0.76 -10.45
CA ALA A 14 -3.46 -0.34 -11.26
C ALA A 14 -2.96 -1.52 -10.40
N LEU A 15 -2.13 -1.25 -9.39
CA LEU A 15 -1.65 -2.30 -8.47
C LEU A 15 -2.79 -2.84 -7.60
N GLY A 16 -3.66 -1.95 -7.11
CA GLY A 16 -4.81 -2.37 -6.29
C GLY A 16 -5.76 -3.31 -7.02
N ALA A 17 -6.10 -3.01 -8.28
CA ALA A 17 -6.94 -3.87 -9.11
C ALA A 17 -6.28 -5.25 -9.36
N ALA A 18 -4.97 -5.28 -9.59
CA ALA A 18 -4.23 -6.54 -9.72
C ALA A 18 -4.27 -7.34 -8.40
N CYS A 19 -4.14 -6.69 -7.25
CA CYS A 19 -4.28 -7.34 -5.95
C CYS A 19 -5.71 -7.87 -5.74
N VAL A 20 -6.75 -7.05 -6.00
CA VAL A 20 -8.15 -7.48 -5.89
C VAL A 20 -8.38 -8.74 -6.71
N GLN A 21 -8.02 -8.72 -8.00
CA GLN A 21 -8.18 -9.88 -8.88
C GLN A 21 -7.41 -11.10 -8.37
N HIS A 22 -6.17 -10.92 -7.93
CA HIS A 22 -5.31 -12.03 -7.50
C HIS A 22 -5.83 -12.68 -6.21
N PHE A 23 -6.26 -11.91 -5.21
CA PHE A 23 -6.84 -12.45 -3.99
C PHE A 23 -8.20 -13.10 -4.24
N LYS A 24 -9.06 -12.50 -5.08
CA LYS A 24 -10.34 -13.10 -5.50
C LYS A 24 -10.15 -14.45 -6.18
N SER A 25 -9.19 -14.57 -7.11
CA SER A 25 -8.89 -15.83 -7.80
C SER A 25 -8.32 -16.92 -6.88
N ASN A 26 -7.86 -16.52 -5.67
CA ASN A 26 -7.41 -17.44 -4.61
C ASN A 26 -8.45 -17.63 -3.49
N ASN A 27 -9.73 -17.36 -3.77
CA ASN A 27 -10.86 -17.54 -2.87
C ASN A 27 -10.82 -16.70 -1.57
N TYR A 28 -10.18 -15.54 -1.56
CA TYR A 28 -10.29 -14.59 -0.48
C TYR A 28 -11.53 -13.71 -0.63
N TRP A 29 -12.13 -13.35 0.48
CA TRP A 29 -13.02 -12.19 0.53
C TRP A 29 -12.18 -10.93 0.45
N VAL A 30 -12.55 -9.99 -0.43
CA VAL A 30 -11.78 -8.78 -0.71
C VAL A 30 -12.64 -7.54 -0.51
N GLY A 31 -12.29 -6.69 0.45
CA GLY A 31 -12.78 -5.32 0.55
C GLY A 31 -11.85 -4.35 -0.16
N SER A 32 -12.42 -3.39 -0.86
CA SER A 32 -11.70 -2.30 -1.53
C SER A 32 -12.01 -0.97 -0.88
N ILE A 33 -10.99 -0.18 -0.54
CA ILE A 33 -11.12 1.22 -0.12
C ILE A 33 -10.51 2.08 -1.21
N ASP A 34 -11.26 3.02 -1.77
CA ASP A 34 -10.78 3.93 -2.82
C ASP A 34 -11.65 5.18 -2.91
N LEU A 35 -11.31 6.13 -3.77
CA LEU A 35 -12.08 7.33 -4.10
C LEU A 35 -13.28 7.05 -5.03
N SER A 36 -13.41 5.84 -5.52
CA SER A 36 -14.50 5.37 -6.39
C SER A 36 -14.76 3.88 -6.17
N GLU A 37 -15.96 3.44 -6.49
CA GLU A 37 -16.37 2.04 -6.34
C GLU A 37 -15.51 1.08 -7.16
N ASN A 38 -15.27 -0.10 -6.60
CA ASN A 38 -14.63 -1.23 -7.25
C ASN A 38 -15.58 -2.42 -7.30
N GLU A 39 -16.22 -2.61 -8.43
CA GLU A 39 -17.21 -3.67 -8.68
C GLU A 39 -16.62 -5.10 -8.64
N GLN A 40 -15.30 -5.22 -8.71
CA GLN A 40 -14.61 -6.53 -8.65
C GLN A 40 -14.38 -7.01 -7.21
N ALA A 41 -14.42 -6.11 -6.24
CA ALA A 41 -14.32 -6.45 -4.83
C ALA A 41 -15.66 -6.98 -4.28
N ASP A 42 -15.63 -7.73 -3.17
CA ASP A 42 -16.86 -8.17 -2.49
C ASP A 42 -17.58 -7.00 -1.81
N VAL A 43 -16.81 -6.02 -1.35
CA VAL A 43 -17.30 -4.76 -0.78
C VAL A 43 -16.41 -3.61 -1.24
N SER A 44 -17.05 -2.49 -1.53
CA SER A 44 -16.37 -1.25 -1.88
C SER A 44 -16.71 -0.16 -0.85
N ILE A 45 -15.68 0.41 -0.24
CA ILE A 45 -15.76 1.54 0.68
C ILE A 45 -15.22 2.77 -0.04
N VAL A 46 -16.11 3.71 -0.36
CA VAL A 46 -15.73 4.95 -1.04
C VAL A 46 -15.34 6.00 -0.02
N VAL A 47 -14.12 6.52 -0.16
CA VAL A 47 -13.58 7.57 0.71
C VAL A 47 -14.02 8.93 0.21
N PRO A 48 -14.59 9.80 1.07
CA PRO A 48 -14.92 11.17 0.69
C PRO A 48 -13.65 11.93 0.25
N ARG A 49 -13.75 12.67 -0.86
CA ARG A 49 -12.63 13.50 -1.35
C ARG A 49 -12.37 14.73 -0.47
N GLU A 50 -13.40 15.18 0.19
CA GLU A 50 -13.39 16.33 1.09
C GLU A 50 -13.29 15.87 2.55
N GLY A 51 -12.93 16.80 3.42
CA GLY A 51 -12.76 16.52 4.83
C GLY A 51 -11.29 16.52 5.28
N SER A 52 -11.11 16.51 6.57
CA SER A 52 -9.78 16.39 7.19
C SER A 52 -9.27 14.95 7.18
N TRP A 53 -8.03 14.78 7.55
CA TRP A 53 -7.42 13.45 7.73
C TRP A 53 -8.20 12.57 8.71
N THR A 54 -8.58 13.19 9.85
CA THR A 54 -9.34 12.51 10.91
C THR A 54 -10.77 12.19 10.49
N ASP A 55 -11.41 13.02 9.67
CA ASP A 55 -12.75 12.72 9.13
C ASP A 55 -12.71 11.51 8.20
N GLN A 56 -11.70 11.43 7.33
CA GLN A 56 -11.50 10.27 6.46
C GLN A 56 -11.20 9.00 7.27
N GLU A 57 -10.36 9.10 8.29
CA GLU A 57 -10.06 7.97 9.18
C GLU A 57 -11.34 7.45 9.85
N GLN A 58 -12.11 8.32 10.49
CA GLN A 58 -13.36 7.96 11.17
C GLN A 58 -14.34 7.30 10.21
N HIS A 59 -14.49 7.87 8.99
CA HIS A 59 -15.34 7.29 7.97
C HIS A 59 -14.91 5.87 7.58
N VAL A 60 -13.63 5.67 7.31
CA VAL A 60 -13.09 4.36 6.90
C VAL A 60 -13.25 3.34 8.03
N ILE A 61 -12.87 3.69 9.26
CA ILE A 61 -12.97 2.79 10.42
C ILE A 61 -14.41 2.36 10.66
N SER A 62 -15.36 3.32 10.65
CA SER A 62 -16.79 3.00 10.80
C SER A 62 -17.27 2.05 9.71
N LYS A 63 -16.97 2.34 8.43
CA LYS A 63 -17.40 1.51 7.30
C LYS A 63 -16.78 0.12 7.31
N VAL A 64 -15.51 0.00 7.67
CA VAL A 64 -14.84 -1.30 7.84
C VAL A 64 -15.50 -2.10 8.96
N GLY A 65 -15.82 -1.46 10.10
CA GLY A 65 -16.54 -2.10 11.20
C GLY A 65 -17.92 -2.61 10.79
N ASP A 66 -18.72 -1.78 10.10
CA ASP A 66 -20.04 -2.14 9.59
C ASP A 66 -19.98 -3.41 8.70
N VAL A 67 -18.94 -3.52 7.87
CA VAL A 67 -18.77 -4.62 6.92
C VAL A 67 -18.23 -5.88 7.56
N LEU A 68 -17.23 -5.76 8.43
CA LEU A 68 -16.56 -6.89 9.05
C LEU A 68 -17.34 -7.48 10.20
N GLN A 69 -18.11 -6.65 10.93
CA GLN A 69 -18.77 -7.04 12.19
C GLN A 69 -17.75 -7.67 13.17
N GLU A 70 -17.89 -8.94 13.51
CA GLU A 70 -16.97 -9.65 14.39
C GLU A 70 -15.80 -10.34 13.66
N ASN A 71 -15.81 -10.29 12.33
CA ASN A 71 -14.75 -10.95 11.56
C ASN A 71 -13.45 -10.14 11.57
N LYS A 72 -12.33 -10.84 11.45
CA LYS A 72 -10.99 -10.26 11.37
C LYS A 72 -10.40 -10.39 9.97
N LEU A 73 -9.42 -9.53 9.70
CA LEU A 73 -8.68 -9.50 8.43
C LEU A 73 -7.39 -10.33 8.54
N ASP A 74 -7.07 -11.07 7.48
CA ASP A 74 -5.78 -11.72 7.30
C ASP A 74 -4.72 -10.72 6.82
N ALA A 75 -5.12 -9.73 6.04
CA ALA A 75 -4.22 -8.67 5.59
C ALA A 75 -4.95 -7.33 5.36
N VAL A 76 -4.22 -6.25 5.62
CA VAL A 76 -4.51 -4.88 5.18
C VAL A 76 -3.37 -4.47 4.25
N ILE A 77 -3.70 -4.15 3.00
CA ILE A 77 -2.74 -3.83 1.95
C ILE A 77 -3.01 -2.41 1.44
N CYS A 78 -2.11 -1.48 1.74
CA CYS A 78 -2.21 -0.09 1.28
C CYS A 78 -1.30 0.11 0.06
N VAL A 79 -1.93 0.18 -1.11
CA VAL A 79 -1.29 0.48 -2.40
C VAL A 79 -1.79 1.80 -2.99
N ALA A 80 -2.55 2.57 -2.21
CA ALA A 80 -2.92 3.94 -2.54
C ALA A 80 -1.67 4.81 -2.60
N GLY A 81 -1.63 5.69 -3.56
CA GLY A 81 -0.54 6.62 -3.75
C GLY A 81 -0.61 7.31 -5.09
N GLY A 82 0.31 8.22 -5.30
CA GLY A 82 0.45 8.97 -6.55
C GLY A 82 1.88 9.46 -6.69
N TRP A 83 2.10 10.26 -7.70
CA TRP A 83 3.39 10.89 -7.95
C TRP A 83 3.20 12.36 -8.34
N ALA A 84 4.04 13.23 -7.80
CA ALA A 84 4.16 14.62 -8.23
C ALA A 84 5.63 15.04 -8.22
N GLY A 85 6.07 15.56 -9.35
CA GLY A 85 7.37 16.23 -9.47
C GLY A 85 7.32 17.62 -8.84
N GLY A 86 8.47 18.26 -8.71
CA GLY A 86 8.59 19.62 -8.18
C GLY A 86 9.82 19.79 -7.31
N ASN A 87 10.23 21.05 -7.15
CA ASN A 87 11.40 21.43 -6.36
C ASN A 87 11.07 22.62 -5.47
N ALA A 88 12.05 23.13 -4.71
CA ALA A 88 11.84 24.21 -3.75
C ALA A 88 11.29 25.52 -4.38
N LYS A 89 11.53 25.76 -5.67
CA LYS A 89 11.04 26.95 -6.38
C LYS A 89 9.65 26.74 -7.01
N LYS A 90 9.24 25.48 -7.23
CA LYS A 90 8.04 25.18 -8.00
C LYS A 90 7.19 24.12 -7.27
N ASP A 91 5.99 24.53 -6.91
CA ASP A 91 4.90 23.68 -6.38
C ASP A 91 5.24 22.85 -5.13
N LEU A 92 6.28 23.19 -4.34
CA LEU A 92 6.71 22.37 -3.23
C LEU A 92 5.57 22.10 -2.21
N ALA A 93 4.98 23.14 -1.65
CA ALA A 93 3.94 22.98 -0.63
C ALA A 93 2.69 22.29 -1.18
N LYS A 94 2.26 22.67 -2.39
CA LYS A 94 1.11 22.06 -3.10
C LYS A 94 1.30 20.57 -3.32
N ASN A 95 2.47 20.18 -3.83
CA ASN A 95 2.77 18.78 -4.12
C ASN A 95 3.05 17.98 -2.86
N ALA A 96 3.63 18.60 -1.84
CA ALA A 96 3.78 17.97 -0.52
C ALA A 96 2.42 17.65 0.10
N ASP A 97 1.46 18.60 0.11
CA ASP A 97 0.10 18.37 0.61
C ASP A 97 -0.59 17.23 -0.18
N LEU A 98 -0.53 17.27 -1.51
CA LEU A 98 -1.10 16.22 -2.36
C LEU A 98 -0.50 14.84 -2.04
N MET A 99 0.83 14.74 -1.98
CA MET A 99 1.52 13.47 -1.72
C MET A 99 1.26 12.97 -0.29
N TRP A 100 1.11 13.90 0.66
CA TRP A 100 0.76 13.58 2.04
C TRP A 100 -0.61 12.92 2.13
N ARG A 101 -1.61 13.51 1.48
CA ARG A 101 -2.98 12.95 1.40
C ARG A 101 -3.00 11.58 0.73
N GLN A 102 -2.27 11.43 -0.39
CA GLN A 102 -2.31 10.21 -1.18
C GLN A 102 -1.47 9.07 -0.60
N SER A 103 -0.47 9.34 0.21
CA SER A 103 0.46 8.33 0.72
C SER A 103 0.45 8.22 2.25
N VAL A 104 0.57 9.35 2.97
CA VAL A 104 0.67 9.31 4.44
C VAL A 104 -0.68 9.07 5.08
N TRP A 105 -1.73 9.81 4.68
CA TRP A 105 -3.09 9.61 5.19
C TRP A 105 -3.56 8.17 4.97
N THR A 106 -3.43 7.67 3.74
CA THR A 106 -3.89 6.32 3.39
C THR A 106 -3.13 5.23 4.16
N SER A 107 -1.82 5.42 4.35
CA SER A 107 -1.00 4.47 5.11
C SER A 107 -1.32 4.48 6.60
N THR A 108 -1.52 5.65 7.21
CA THR A 108 -1.89 5.74 8.63
C THR A 108 -3.30 5.24 8.89
N ILE A 109 -4.27 5.56 8.03
CA ILE A 109 -5.62 5.01 8.11
C ILE A 109 -5.59 3.49 8.00
N SER A 110 -4.76 2.94 7.08
CA SER A 110 -4.57 1.50 6.97
C SER A 110 -3.96 0.88 8.23
N ALA A 111 -3.06 1.59 8.91
CA ALA A 111 -2.49 1.16 10.18
C ALA A 111 -3.54 1.14 11.29
N THR A 112 -4.40 2.17 11.38
CA THR A 112 -5.52 2.20 12.35
C THR A 112 -6.53 1.08 12.07
N VAL A 113 -6.85 0.82 10.79
CA VAL A 113 -7.68 -0.34 10.40
C VAL A 113 -7.04 -1.65 10.85
N ALA A 114 -5.73 -1.81 10.64
CA ALA A 114 -5.01 -3.00 11.05
C ALA A 114 -5.04 -3.18 12.58
N ALA A 115 -4.84 -2.11 13.35
CA ALA A 115 -4.90 -2.15 14.81
C ALA A 115 -6.25 -2.65 15.34
N HIS A 116 -7.36 -2.26 14.70
CA HIS A 116 -8.70 -2.65 15.14
C HIS A 116 -9.15 -4.01 14.59
N TYR A 117 -8.81 -4.34 13.36
CA TYR A 117 -9.47 -5.42 12.63
C TYR A 117 -8.55 -6.54 12.14
N LEU A 118 -7.23 -6.38 12.20
CA LEU A 118 -6.31 -7.44 11.83
C LEU A 118 -6.36 -8.57 12.87
N LYS A 119 -6.17 -9.81 12.46
CA LYS A 119 -5.96 -10.93 13.38
C LYS A 119 -4.51 -10.99 13.85
N ASP A 120 -4.24 -11.72 14.94
CA ASP A 120 -2.88 -12.07 15.32
C ASP A 120 -2.16 -12.77 14.17
N GLY A 121 -0.91 -12.43 13.94
CA GLY A 121 -0.13 -12.94 12.81
C GLY A 121 -0.58 -12.42 11.44
N GLY A 122 -1.48 -11.45 11.37
CA GLY A 122 -1.92 -10.84 10.12
C GLY A 122 -0.85 -9.98 9.43
N VAL A 123 -1.15 -9.44 8.27
CA VAL A 123 -0.21 -8.65 7.45
C VAL A 123 -0.70 -7.23 7.26
N LEU A 124 0.15 -6.26 7.56
CA LEU A 124 -0.01 -4.87 7.13
C LEU A 124 1.10 -4.55 6.10
N ALA A 125 0.72 -4.44 4.83
CA ALA A 125 1.64 -4.07 3.76
C ALA A 125 1.40 -2.61 3.33
N LEU A 126 2.47 -1.82 3.31
CA LEU A 126 2.46 -0.41 2.90
C LEU A 126 3.29 -0.23 1.63
N THR A 127 3.12 0.90 0.95
CA THR A 127 3.87 1.23 -0.27
C THR A 127 4.73 2.46 -0.07
N GLY A 128 6.01 2.22 0.16
CA GLY A 128 7.06 3.23 0.13
C GLY A 128 7.52 3.53 -1.31
N ALA A 129 8.80 3.86 -1.45
CA ALA A 129 9.45 4.03 -2.74
C ALA A 129 10.97 3.94 -2.60
N LYS A 130 11.65 3.23 -3.50
CA LYS A 130 13.11 3.16 -3.49
C LYS A 130 13.79 4.54 -3.56
N PRO A 131 13.36 5.49 -4.40
CA PRO A 131 13.97 6.82 -4.44
C PRO A 131 13.95 7.59 -3.11
N ALA A 132 12.98 7.29 -2.22
CA ALA A 132 12.86 7.96 -0.94
C ALA A 132 13.82 7.41 0.15
N LEU A 133 14.70 6.49 -0.19
CA LEU A 133 15.86 6.12 0.63
C LEU A 133 16.96 7.19 0.59
N GLU A 134 16.92 8.06 -0.42
CA GLU A 134 17.89 9.11 -0.66
C GLU A 134 17.18 10.47 -0.88
N GLY A 135 17.96 11.52 -1.18
CA GLY A 135 17.42 12.82 -1.53
C GLY A 135 16.69 12.80 -2.89
N THR A 136 15.53 13.44 -2.96
CA THR A 136 14.68 13.49 -4.17
C THR A 136 14.51 14.93 -4.68
N PRO A 137 15.54 15.62 -5.18
CA PRO A 137 15.50 17.06 -5.48
C PRO A 137 14.51 17.45 -6.57
N GLY A 138 14.16 16.54 -7.48
CA GLY A 138 13.15 16.76 -8.54
C GLY A 138 11.72 16.37 -8.16
N MET A 139 11.51 15.82 -6.97
CA MET A 139 10.19 15.35 -6.47
C MET A 139 10.15 15.37 -4.94
N ILE A 140 10.46 16.54 -4.35
CA ILE A 140 10.68 16.68 -2.91
C ILE A 140 9.46 16.24 -2.10
N GLY A 141 8.26 16.72 -2.44
CA GLY A 141 7.04 16.36 -1.73
C GLY A 141 6.72 14.86 -1.77
N TYR A 142 7.00 14.20 -2.89
CA TYR A 142 6.88 12.76 -3.03
C TYR A 142 7.86 12.01 -2.11
N GLY A 143 9.15 12.39 -2.16
CA GLY A 143 10.17 11.76 -1.31
C GLY A 143 9.88 11.91 0.17
N MET A 144 9.47 13.12 0.61
CA MET A 144 9.04 13.36 2.00
C MET A 144 7.89 12.42 2.42
N ALA A 145 6.84 12.33 1.60
CA ALA A 145 5.69 11.48 1.93
C ALA A 145 6.06 9.99 1.98
N LYS A 146 6.90 9.53 1.05
CA LYS A 146 7.35 8.12 1.05
C LYS A 146 8.33 7.80 2.17
N ALA A 147 9.21 8.74 2.54
CA ALA A 147 10.05 8.60 3.74
C ALA A 147 9.23 8.53 5.03
N ALA A 148 8.12 9.29 5.11
CA ALA A 148 7.19 9.17 6.23
C ALA A 148 6.54 7.77 6.31
N VAL A 149 6.20 7.15 5.17
CA VAL A 149 5.69 5.76 5.13
C VAL A 149 6.77 4.78 5.56
N HIS A 150 8.04 4.98 5.18
CA HIS A 150 9.15 4.14 5.66
C HIS A 150 9.28 4.20 7.18
N GLN A 151 9.24 5.41 7.76
CA GLN A 151 9.30 5.60 9.21
C GLN A 151 8.09 4.99 9.91
N LEU A 152 6.89 5.14 9.35
CA LEU A 152 5.67 4.53 9.86
C LEU A 152 5.80 3.00 9.92
N THR A 153 6.32 2.37 8.86
CA THR A 153 6.55 0.92 8.80
C THR A 153 7.44 0.44 9.94
N ARG A 154 8.57 1.09 10.15
CA ARG A 154 9.50 0.76 11.24
C ARG A 154 8.87 0.95 12.62
N SER A 155 8.12 2.03 12.82
CA SER A 155 7.45 2.33 14.09
C SER A 155 6.36 1.30 14.42
N LEU A 156 5.57 0.89 13.43
CA LEU A 156 4.50 -0.09 13.60
C LEU A 156 5.00 -1.51 13.85
N ALA A 157 6.22 -1.84 13.44
CA ALA A 157 6.84 -3.11 13.73
C ALA A 157 7.45 -3.17 15.14
N GLY A 158 7.55 -2.04 15.81
CA GLY A 158 8.07 -1.94 17.17
C GLY A 158 7.11 -2.51 18.21
N LYS A 159 7.68 -2.89 19.36
CA LYS A 159 6.90 -3.28 20.53
C LYS A 159 5.98 -2.13 20.96
N ASP A 160 4.79 -2.47 21.46
CA ASP A 160 3.78 -1.50 21.92
C ASP A 160 3.23 -0.57 20.82
N SER A 161 3.32 -0.98 19.55
CA SER A 161 2.79 -0.22 18.41
C SER A 161 1.24 -0.19 18.34
N GLY A 162 0.57 -1.02 19.12
CA GLY A 162 -0.89 -1.16 19.11
C GLY A 162 -1.43 -2.13 18.06
N LEU A 163 -0.58 -2.76 17.26
CA LEU A 163 -1.00 -3.82 16.35
C LEU A 163 -1.19 -5.18 17.08
N PRO A 164 -2.02 -6.10 16.54
CA PRO A 164 -2.15 -7.45 17.06
C PRO A 164 -0.81 -8.19 17.12
N ASN A 165 -0.72 -9.19 18.02
CA ASN A 165 0.50 -9.96 18.20
C ASN A 165 0.99 -10.60 16.92
N ASP A 166 2.31 -10.73 16.76
CA ASP A 166 2.97 -11.37 15.62
C ASP A 166 2.58 -10.83 14.23
N SER A 167 2.05 -9.60 14.18
CA SER A 167 1.73 -8.92 12.93
C SER A 167 2.99 -8.69 12.10
N LEU A 168 2.91 -9.04 10.80
CA LEU A 168 3.92 -8.63 9.83
C LEU A 168 3.60 -7.22 9.34
N VAL A 169 4.47 -6.27 9.61
CA VAL A 169 4.45 -4.94 9.00
C VAL A 169 5.57 -4.83 7.98
N VAL A 170 5.26 -4.47 6.75
CA VAL A 170 6.26 -4.40 5.68
C VAL A 170 5.95 -3.27 4.72
N SER A 171 6.97 -2.63 4.20
CA SER A 171 6.82 -1.69 3.08
C SER A 171 7.54 -2.19 1.84
N ILE A 172 6.82 -2.30 0.73
CA ILE A 172 7.45 -2.48 -0.58
C ILE A 172 7.96 -1.15 -1.10
N LEU A 173 9.15 -1.14 -1.70
CA LEU A 173 9.80 0.03 -2.26
C LEU A 173 10.04 -0.18 -3.77
N PRO A 174 9.02 0.05 -4.61
CA PRO A 174 9.21 -0.06 -6.05
C PRO A 174 10.20 0.95 -6.59
N VAL A 175 10.95 0.57 -7.62
CA VAL A 175 11.64 1.50 -8.52
C VAL A 175 10.62 2.04 -9.52
N THR A 176 10.12 1.16 -10.38
CA THR A 176 9.05 1.47 -11.33
C THR A 176 8.13 0.25 -11.45
N LEU A 177 6.85 0.46 -11.19
CA LEU A 177 5.82 -0.55 -11.43
C LEU A 177 5.38 -0.50 -12.90
N ASP A 178 5.12 -1.65 -13.50
CA ASP A 178 4.60 -1.75 -14.86
C ASP A 178 3.10 -1.43 -14.88
N THR A 179 2.78 -0.14 -14.93
CA THR A 179 1.43 0.38 -14.96
C THR A 179 1.11 1.05 -16.29
N PRO A 180 -0.17 1.08 -16.72
CA PRO A 180 -0.58 1.81 -17.92
C PRO A 180 -0.16 3.28 -17.88
N MET A 181 -0.20 3.91 -16.71
CA MET A 181 0.23 5.30 -16.53
C MET A 181 1.72 5.45 -16.79
N ASN A 182 2.57 4.63 -16.19
CA ASN A 182 4.01 4.68 -16.38
C ASN A 182 4.39 4.40 -17.84
N ARG A 183 3.77 3.43 -18.49
CA ARG A 183 3.96 3.16 -19.93
C ARG A 183 3.60 4.36 -20.80
N LYS A 184 2.51 5.07 -20.46
CA LYS A 184 2.10 6.29 -21.17
C LYS A 184 3.13 7.42 -21.02
N TRP A 185 3.68 7.62 -19.82
CA TRP A 185 4.62 8.71 -19.53
C TRP A 185 6.05 8.41 -19.95
N MET A 186 6.43 7.14 -19.99
CA MET A 186 7.79 6.68 -20.31
C MET A 186 7.78 5.63 -21.46
N PRO A 187 7.24 5.95 -22.65
CA PRO A 187 7.02 4.97 -23.72
C PRO A 187 8.31 4.41 -24.33
N LYS A 188 9.46 5.03 -24.05
CA LYS A 188 10.79 4.62 -24.55
C LYS A 188 11.64 3.94 -23.49
N ALA A 189 11.10 3.72 -22.29
CA ALA A 189 11.84 3.05 -21.20
C ALA A 189 12.01 1.55 -21.49
N ASP A 190 13.02 0.96 -20.89
CA ASP A 190 13.20 -0.50 -20.90
C ASP A 190 12.24 -1.14 -19.88
N PHE A 191 11.15 -1.71 -20.37
CA PHE A 191 10.12 -2.33 -19.55
C PHE A 191 10.58 -3.64 -18.89
N SER A 192 11.69 -4.25 -19.33
CA SER A 192 12.25 -5.43 -18.69
C SER A 192 12.79 -5.16 -17.27
N THR A 193 12.97 -3.88 -16.94
CA THR A 193 13.39 -3.41 -15.61
C THR A 193 12.21 -3.01 -14.71
N TRP A 194 10.97 -3.07 -15.22
CA TRP A 194 9.78 -2.67 -14.47
C TRP A 194 9.15 -3.86 -13.76
N THR A 195 8.72 -3.63 -12.52
CA THR A 195 8.12 -4.68 -11.70
C THR A 195 6.69 -4.97 -12.16
N PRO A 196 6.39 -6.22 -12.57
CA PRO A 196 5.04 -6.64 -12.91
C PRO A 196 4.10 -6.55 -11.69
N LEU A 197 2.87 -6.09 -11.91
CA LEU A 197 1.88 -5.97 -10.84
C LEU A 197 1.47 -7.34 -10.27
N SER A 198 1.48 -8.38 -11.10
CA SER A 198 1.23 -9.77 -10.71
C SER A 198 2.24 -10.30 -9.69
N ASP A 199 3.52 -9.93 -9.83
CA ASP A 199 4.57 -10.35 -8.91
C ASP A 199 4.32 -9.76 -7.51
N VAL A 200 3.98 -8.46 -7.45
CA VAL A 200 3.66 -7.78 -6.20
C VAL A 200 2.42 -8.39 -5.54
N ALA A 201 1.35 -8.64 -6.30
CA ALA A 201 0.14 -9.26 -5.77
C ALA A 201 0.42 -10.68 -5.25
N SER A 202 1.27 -11.45 -5.94
CA SER A 202 1.69 -12.79 -5.52
C SER A 202 2.52 -12.76 -4.24
N MET A 203 3.41 -11.78 -4.07
CA MET A 203 4.18 -11.58 -2.83
C MET A 203 3.24 -11.32 -1.64
N PHE A 204 2.29 -10.39 -1.79
CA PHE A 204 1.31 -10.11 -0.73
C PHE A 204 0.50 -11.36 -0.36
N LEU A 205 0.08 -12.15 -1.34
CA LEU A 205 -0.64 -13.40 -1.08
C LEU A 205 0.23 -14.42 -0.33
N LYS A 206 1.49 -14.61 -0.72
CA LYS A 206 2.44 -15.49 -0.02
C LYS A 206 2.57 -15.08 1.44
N TRP A 207 2.80 -13.81 1.73
CA TRP A 207 2.93 -13.31 3.10
C TRP A 207 1.64 -13.47 3.90
N THR A 208 0.49 -13.25 3.26
CA THR A 208 -0.83 -13.47 3.89
C THR A 208 -1.02 -14.96 4.27
N LYS A 209 -0.52 -15.88 3.45
CA LYS A 209 -0.53 -17.33 3.72
C LYS A 209 0.56 -17.79 4.69
N GLY A 210 1.39 -16.89 5.23
CA GLY A 210 2.50 -17.24 6.12
C GLY A 210 3.75 -17.79 5.40
N VAL A 211 3.82 -17.65 4.06
CA VAL A 211 4.90 -18.20 3.23
C VAL A 211 5.91 -17.10 2.90
N GLU A 212 7.21 -17.39 3.05
CA GLU A 212 8.33 -16.49 2.71
C GLU A 212 8.21 -15.09 3.34
N ARG A 213 7.72 -15.01 4.58
CA ARG A 213 7.55 -13.73 5.28
C ARG A 213 8.90 -13.08 5.58
N PRO A 214 9.10 -11.80 5.24
CA PRO A 214 10.26 -11.05 5.69
C PRO A 214 10.15 -10.72 7.19
N THR A 215 11.19 -10.14 7.74
CA THR A 215 11.18 -9.59 9.09
C THR A 215 10.18 -8.42 9.17
N SER A 216 9.41 -8.33 10.27
CA SER A 216 8.53 -7.18 10.49
C SER A 216 9.34 -5.89 10.61
N GLY A 217 8.90 -4.81 9.96
CA GLY A 217 9.62 -3.53 9.85
C GLY A 217 10.49 -3.39 8.60
N SER A 218 10.64 -4.46 7.81
CA SER A 218 11.46 -4.43 6.61
C SER A 218 10.96 -3.44 5.56
N LEU A 219 11.91 -2.77 4.94
CA LEU A 219 11.74 -1.95 3.76
C LEU A 219 12.32 -2.71 2.56
N LEU A 220 11.46 -3.26 1.71
CA LEU A 220 11.84 -4.19 0.65
C LEU A 220 11.85 -3.51 -0.72
N GLN A 221 13.04 -3.27 -1.25
CA GLN A 221 13.20 -2.78 -2.62
C GLN A 221 12.76 -3.86 -3.60
N LEU A 222 11.91 -3.50 -4.55
CA LEU A 222 11.56 -4.34 -5.69
C LEU A 222 12.51 -4.03 -6.84
N ILE A 223 13.49 -4.89 -7.06
CA ILE A 223 14.50 -4.75 -8.12
C ILE A 223 14.17 -5.75 -9.22
N THR A 224 13.76 -5.24 -10.37
CA THR A 224 13.47 -6.06 -11.55
C THR A 224 14.59 -5.92 -12.57
N LYS A 225 15.12 -7.03 -13.03
CA LYS A 225 16.10 -7.13 -14.09
C LYS A 225 15.77 -8.31 -14.98
N ASP A 226 15.80 -8.12 -16.29
CA ASP A 226 15.47 -9.14 -17.28
C ASP A 226 14.10 -9.82 -16.98
N SER A 227 13.11 -9.00 -16.58
CA SER A 227 11.76 -9.42 -16.17
C SER A 227 11.69 -10.35 -14.93
N VAL A 228 12.75 -10.44 -14.15
CA VAL A 228 12.81 -11.17 -12.87
C VAL A 228 12.85 -10.17 -11.72
N THR A 229 11.87 -10.23 -10.81
CA THR A 229 11.78 -9.36 -9.63
C THR A 229 12.43 -10.02 -8.42
N GLN A 230 13.34 -9.30 -7.77
CA GLN A 230 13.98 -9.71 -6.52
C GLN A 230 13.64 -8.73 -5.41
N LEU A 231 13.52 -9.26 -4.18
CA LEU A 231 13.37 -8.45 -2.96
C LEU A 231 14.75 -8.20 -2.37
N VAL A 232 15.07 -6.93 -2.15
CA VAL A 232 16.32 -6.51 -1.49
C VAL A 232 15.96 -5.69 -0.27
N GLU A 233 16.33 -6.17 0.91
CA GLU A 233 16.08 -5.45 2.16
C GLU A 233 16.96 -4.19 2.22
N SER A 234 16.36 -3.08 2.61
CA SER A 234 17.09 -1.82 2.85
C SER A 234 17.52 -1.76 4.30
N THR A 235 18.78 -1.57 4.53
CA THR A 235 19.36 -1.27 5.86
C THR A 235 18.93 0.11 6.37
#